data_8d907d4b4780648e3cd955919a9d105c
#
_entry.id   8d907d4b4780648e3cd955919a9d105c
#
_cell.length_a   1.000
_cell.length_b   1.000
_cell.length_c   1.000
_cell.angle_alpha   90.00
_cell.angle_beta   90.00
_cell.angle_gamma   90.00
#
_symmetry.space_group_name_H-M   'P 1'
#
loop_
_entity.id
_entity.type
_entity.pdbx_description
1 polymer ?
#
loop_
_entity_poly.entity_id
_entity_poly.type
_entity_poly.pdbx_seq_one_letter_code
_entity_poly.pdbx_strand_id
1 'polypeptide(L)'
;MLPAVLDWNKAFNSEAQARVSEALGRPGIPASQAVDELIRELGLPRSLAEVGVGRDQFDEVAKNAMHDRYIHTNPRSIRGPEDVLQILELAA
;
A
#
# COMPACT_ATOMS: atom_id res chain seq x y z
N MET A 1 2.26 5.01 0.82
CA MET A 1 1.52 3.82 1.37
C MET A 1 0.58 3.17 0.38
N LEU A 2 -0.18 3.94 -0.39
CA LEU A 2 -1.17 3.33 -1.30
C LEU A 2 -0.56 2.35 -2.31
N PRO A 3 0.57 2.64 -2.99
CA PRO A 3 1.17 1.64 -3.88
C PRO A 3 1.53 0.33 -3.17
N ALA A 4 2.03 0.41 -1.95
CA ALA A 4 2.37 -0.78 -1.15
C ALA A 4 1.12 -1.61 -0.82
N VAL A 5 0.03 -0.95 -0.43
CA VAL A 5 -1.24 -1.62 -0.13
C VAL A 5 -1.81 -2.29 -1.39
N LEU A 6 -1.73 -1.62 -2.54
CA LEU A 6 -2.18 -2.20 -3.80
C LEU A 6 -1.37 -3.43 -4.18
N ASP A 7 -0.05 -3.39 -4.02
CA ASP A 7 0.81 -4.56 -4.27
C ASP A 7 0.44 -5.73 -3.36
N TRP A 8 0.23 -5.45 -2.09
CA TRP A 8 -0.10 -6.48 -1.11
C TRP A 8 -1.46 -7.14 -1.41
N ASN A 9 -2.43 -6.37 -1.94
CA ASN A 9 -3.78 -6.83 -2.21
C ASN A 9 -3.98 -7.44 -3.60
N LYS A 10 -3.06 -7.24 -4.54
CA LYS A 10 -3.32 -7.50 -5.98
C LYS A 10 -3.81 -8.89 -6.33
N ALA A 11 -3.39 -9.92 -5.58
CA ALA A 11 -3.83 -11.29 -5.81
C ALA A 11 -5.28 -11.54 -5.38
N PHE A 12 -5.85 -10.63 -4.59
CA PHE A 12 -7.19 -10.78 -4.01
C PHE A 12 -8.24 -9.86 -4.62
N ASN A 13 -7.84 -8.82 -5.35
CA ASN A 13 -8.77 -7.87 -5.97
C ASN A 13 -8.25 -7.36 -7.33
N SER A 14 -7.65 -8.24 -8.12
CA SER A 14 -7.03 -7.87 -9.40
C SER A 14 -7.99 -7.19 -10.39
N GLU A 15 -9.26 -7.60 -10.44
CA GLU A 15 -10.26 -6.99 -11.32
C GLU A 15 -10.55 -5.53 -10.93
N ALA A 16 -10.69 -5.26 -9.64
CA ALA A 16 -10.90 -3.90 -9.15
C ALA A 16 -9.67 -3.04 -9.43
N GLN A 17 -8.48 -3.58 -9.25
CA GLN A 17 -7.24 -2.86 -9.53
C GLN A 17 -7.06 -2.58 -11.03
N ALA A 18 -7.47 -3.49 -11.90
CA ALA A 18 -7.43 -3.26 -13.34
C ALA A 18 -8.29 -2.03 -13.72
N ARG A 19 -9.42 -1.85 -13.08
CA ARG A 19 -10.26 -0.66 -13.29
C ARG A 19 -9.59 0.63 -12.82
N VAL A 20 -8.79 0.57 -11.75
CA VAL A 20 -8.00 1.72 -11.30
C VAL A 20 -6.98 2.09 -12.37
N SER A 21 -6.26 1.12 -12.92
CA SER A 21 -5.28 1.36 -13.98
C SER A 21 -5.91 1.98 -15.22
N GLU A 22 -7.08 1.47 -15.64
CA GLU A 22 -7.84 2.05 -16.76
C GLU A 22 -8.26 3.48 -16.49
N ALA A 23 -8.77 3.77 -15.29
CA ALA A 23 -9.22 5.11 -14.91
C ALA A 23 -8.07 6.12 -14.92
N LEU A 24 -6.85 5.68 -14.63
CA LEU A 24 -5.66 6.52 -14.68
C LEU A 24 -5.05 6.62 -16.08
N GLY A 25 -5.70 6.03 -17.09
CA GLY A 25 -5.19 6.04 -18.47
C GLY A 25 -3.99 5.13 -18.70
N ARG A 26 -3.80 4.13 -17.84
CA ARG A 26 -2.67 3.20 -17.90
C ARG A 26 -3.15 1.74 -17.89
N PRO A 27 -4.04 1.34 -18.83
CA PRO A 27 -4.53 -0.04 -18.87
C PRO A 27 -3.38 -1.03 -19.10
N GLY A 28 -3.45 -2.18 -18.44
CA GLY A 28 -2.45 -3.24 -18.61
C GLY A 28 -1.23 -3.13 -17.71
N ILE A 29 -1.06 -2.04 -16.94
CA ILE A 29 0.01 -1.96 -15.94
C ILE A 29 -0.55 -2.17 -14.53
N PRO A 30 0.26 -2.66 -13.58
CA PRO A 30 -0.22 -2.83 -12.20
C PRO A 30 -0.71 -1.50 -11.61
N ALA A 31 -1.81 -1.55 -10.85
CA ALA A 31 -2.37 -0.35 -10.23
C ALA A 31 -1.37 0.33 -9.28
N SER A 32 -0.56 -0.45 -8.56
CA SER A 32 0.50 0.08 -7.72
C SER A 32 1.48 0.95 -8.49
N GLN A 33 1.87 0.52 -9.68
CA GLN A 33 2.78 1.26 -10.55
C GLN A 33 2.11 2.53 -11.09
N ALA A 34 0.85 2.42 -11.53
CA ALA A 34 0.11 3.58 -12.05
C ALA A 34 -0.03 4.67 -10.99
N VAL A 35 -0.36 4.29 -9.76
CA VAL A 35 -0.48 5.23 -8.64
C VAL A 35 0.89 5.80 -8.25
N ASP A 36 1.94 5.00 -8.23
CA ASP A 36 3.29 5.48 -7.90
C ASP A 36 3.76 6.52 -8.93
N GLU A 37 3.49 6.29 -10.21
CA GLU A 37 3.81 7.27 -11.26
C GLU A 37 3.07 8.60 -11.06
N LEU A 38 1.81 8.55 -10.67
CA LEU A 38 1.04 9.75 -10.36
C LEU A 38 1.62 10.49 -9.16
N ILE A 39 1.97 9.77 -8.09
CA ILE A 39 2.61 10.36 -6.90
C ILE A 39 3.92 11.04 -7.28
N ARG A 40 4.71 10.41 -8.14
CA ARG A 40 5.97 10.97 -8.64
C ARG A 40 5.74 12.25 -9.43
N GLU A 41 4.76 12.27 -10.32
CA GLU A 41 4.42 13.44 -11.12
C GLU A 41 3.97 14.62 -10.26
N LEU A 42 3.27 14.34 -9.16
CA LEU A 42 2.83 15.36 -8.21
C LEU A 42 3.95 15.84 -7.27
N GLY A 43 5.12 15.20 -7.30
CA GLY A 43 6.24 15.56 -6.43
C GLY A 43 6.02 15.19 -4.96
N LEU A 44 5.13 14.24 -4.68
CA LEU A 44 4.84 13.80 -3.31
C LEU A 44 5.80 12.73 -2.84
N PRO A 45 5.99 12.56 -1.51
CA PRO A 45 6.83 11.49 -0.97
C PRO A 45 6.37 10.11 -1.42
N ARG A 46 7.32 9.26 -1.81
CA ARG A 46 7.05 7.93 -2.36
C ARG A 46 7.34 6.80 -1.38
N SER A 47 8.06 7.07 -0.33
CA SER A 47 8.45 6.06 0.66
C SER A 47 8.28 6.59 2.08
N LEU A 48 8.22 5.66 3.03
CA LEU A 48 8.17 6.01 4.45
C LEU A 48 9.46 6.72 4.89
N ALA A 49 10.60 6.34 4.34
CA ALA A 49 11.87 6.98 4.64
C ALA A 49 11.85 8.48 4.29
N GLU A 50 11.21 8.85 3.20
CA GLU A 50 11.10 10.25 2.77
C GLU A 50 10.30 11.12 3.73
N VAL A 51 9.42 10.52 4.53
CA VAL A 51 8.64 11.24 5.54
C VAL A 51 9.16 11.00 6.96
N GLY A 52 10.36 10.45 7.10
CA GLY A 52 11.03 10.30 8.38
C GLY A 52 10.61 9.07 9.19
N VAL A 53 9.95 8.10 8.57
CA VAL A 53 9.56 6.84 9.23
C VAL A 53 10.56 5.75 8.85
N GLY A 54 11.38 5.33 9.80
CA GLY A 54 12.38 4.29 9.60
C GLY A 54 11.88 2.91 10.04
N ARG A 55 12.65 1.88 9.68
CA ARG A 55 12.31 0.49 10.01
C ARG A 55 12.27 0.23 11.51
N ASP A 56 12.99 1.00 12.31
CA ASP A 56 12.98 0.92 13.77
C ASP A 56 11.60 1.25 14.38
N GLN A 57 10.75 1.95 13.64
CA GLN A 57 9.40 2.33 14.05
C GLN A 57 8.33 1.35 13.55
N PHE A 58 8.67 0.44 12.66
CA PHE A 58 7.69 -0.43 11.98
C PHE A 58 6.94 -1.34 12.94
N ASP A 59 7.62 -1.92 13.93
CA ASP A 59 6.98 -2.81 14.91
C ASP A 59 5.87 -2.08 15.69
N GLU A 60 6.14 -0.87 16.11
CA GLU A 60 5.17 -0.05 16.85
C GLU A 60 4.00 0.35 15.94
N VAL A 61 4.28 0.78 14.73
CA VAL A 61 3.24 1.15 13.76
C VAL A 61 2.34 -0.05 13.45
N ALA A 62 2.93 -1.22 13.20
CA ALA A 62 2.18 -2.43 12.90
C ALA A 62 1.29 -2.85 14.08
N LYS A 63 1.82 -2.79 15.28
CA LYS A 63 1.09 -3.13 16.50
C LYS A 63 -0.10 -2.19 16.72
N ASN A 64 0.11 -0.89 16.56
CA ASN A 64 -0.93 0.11 16.74
C ASN A 64 -1.98 0.06 15.63
N ALA A 65 -1.59 -0.28 14.41
CA ALA A 65 -2.52 -0.42 13.28
C ALA A 65 -3.61 -1.47 13.53
N MET A 66 -3.32 -2.49 14.34
CA MET A 66 -4.30 -3.52 14.65
C MET A 66 -5.51 -3.00 15.41
N HIS A 67 -5.41 -1.83 16.03
CA HIS A 67 -6.52 -1.17 16.72
C HIS A 67 -7.43 -0.37 15.78
N ASP A 68 -7.01 -0.16 14.53
CA ASP A 68 -7.83 0.53 13.54
C ASP A 68 -8.82 -0.47 12.93
N ARG A 69 -10.11 -0.21 13.13
CA ARG A 69 -11.15 -1.12 12.63
C ARG A 69 -11.17 -1.22 11.10
N TYR A 70 -10.68 -0.21 10.39
CA TYR A 70 -10.74 -0.20 8.94
C TYR A 70 -9.76 -1.16 8.27
N ILE A 71 -8.68 -1.55 8.93
CA ILE A 71 -7.75 -2.52 8.35
C ILE A 71 -8.41 -3.91 8.22
N HIS A 72 -9.42 -4.19 9.05
CA HIS A 72 -10.12 -5.47 9.05
C HIS A 72 -11.12 -5.60 7.90
N THR A 73 -11.33 -4.54 7.12
CA THR A 73 -12.15 -4.54 5.90
C THR A 73 -11.31 -4.64 4.63
N ASN A 74 -10.00 -4.81 4.76
CA ASN A 74 -9.09 -4.92 3.61
C ASN A 74 -9.43 -6.18 2.78
N PRO A 75 -9.38 -6.12 1.42
CA PRO A 75 -9.68 -7.27 0.56
C PRO A 75 -8.86 -8.51 0.89
N ARG A 76 -7.58 -8.35 1.19
CA ARG A 76 -6.75 -9.42 1.74
C ARG A 76 -6.77 -9.31 3.26
N SER A 77 -7.21 -10.36 3.96
CA SER A 77 -7.33 -10.33 5.41
C SER A 77 -6.00 -10.02 6.10
N ILE A 78 -6.03 -9.06 7.02
CA ILE A 78 -4.90 -8.74 7.89
C ILE A 78 -5.14 -9.48 9.21
N ARG A 79 -4.33 -10.52 9.47
CA ARG A 79 -4.53 -11.43 10.60
C ARG A 79 -3.71 -11.06 11.82
N GLY A 80 -2.66 -10.26 11.65
CA GLY A 80 -1.81 -9.85 12.74
C GLY A 80 -0.83 -8.75 12.32
N PRO A 81 -0.04 -8.22 13.29
CA PRO A 81 0.93 -7.17 13.00
C PRO A 81 1.96 -7.55 11.93
N GLU A 82 2.29 -8.84 11.80
CA GLU A 82 3.24 -9.32 10.80
C GLU A 82 2.76 -9.07 9.37
N ASP A 83 1.46 -9.09 9.12
CA ASP A 83 0.91 -8.74 7.80
C ASP A 83 1.08 -7.25 7.52
N VAL A 84 0.88 -6.41 8.53
CA VAL A 84 1.12 -4.97 8.42
C VAL A 84 2.60 -4.68 8.17
N LEU A 85 3.50 -5.43 8.83
CA LEU A 85 4.94 -5.29 8.59
C LEU A 85 5.32 -5.55 7.13
N GLN A 86 4.68 -6.52 6.47
CA GLN A 86 4.91 -6.79 5.06
C GLN A 86 4.56 -5.57 4.19
N ILE A 87 3.44 -4.91 4.50
CA ILE A 87 3.02 -3.70 3.78
C ILE A 87 4.02 -2.56 4.02
N LEU A 88 4.45 -2.39 5.27
CA LEU A 88 5.42 -1.34 5.63
C LEU A 88 6.75 -1.54 4.91
N GLU A 89 7.21 -2.78 4.77
CA GLU A 89 8.42 -3.09 4.02
C GLU A 89 8.29 -2.72 2.53
N LEU A 90 7.12 -2.96 1.94
CA LEU A 90 6.87 -2.54 0.56
C LEU A 90 6.88 -1.01 0.40
N ALA A 91 6.59 -0.27 1.46
CA ALA A 91 6.53 1.18 1.47
C ALA A 91 7.81 1.86 1.98
N ALA A 92 8.77 1.09 2.43
CA ALA A 92 10.00 1.58 3.07
C ALA A 92 10.89 2.52 2.20
#